data_307b00a25f198918b5cafc489bf85a67
#
_entry.id   307b00a25f198918b5cafc489bf85a67
#
_cell.length_a   1.000
_cell.length_b   1.000
_cell.length_c   1.000
_cell.angle_alpha   90.00
_cell.angle_beta   90.00
_cell.angle_gamma   90.00
#
_symmetry.space_group_name_H-M   'P 1'
#
loop_
_entity.id
_entity.type
_entity.pdbx_description
1 polymer ?
#
loop_
_entity_poly.entity_id
_entity_poly.type
_entity_poly.pdbx_seq_one_letter_code
_entity_poly.pdbx_strand_id
1 'polypeptide(L)'
;MYLSDWHENDKLIKKLFANIPKNIKILAFVDSHGALEPYQVENFFNKINLKFSLPYSFGCHFHNNCGLALANTMVAKKNNCLLIDTTFKGMGRGAGNAETELMLACDFEKRKNIKGFHLNNLLEELKKLKDKLDWGSSFAYAFAAKNGYSQASMMELIQKRRLDPSTALTVIKEKKDAVIKF
;
A
#
# COMPACT_ATOMS: atom_id res chain seq x y z
N MET A 1 2.18 -12.74 2.24
CA MET A 1 2.77 -12.90 0.92
C MET A 1 2.59 -11.59 0.19
N TYR A 2 3.63 -11.06 -0.40
CA TYR A 2 3.65 -9.70 -0.92
C TYR A 2 3.14 -9.68 -2.37
N LEU A 3 2.29 -8.72 -2.73
CA LEU A 3 1.74 -8.58 -4.08
C LEU A 3 2.85 -8.43 -5.13
N SER A 4 4.00 -7.84 -4.76
CA SER A 4 5.19 -7.76 -5.60
C SER A 4 5.65 -9.11 -6.14
N ASP A 5 5.39 -10.21 -5.40
CA ASP A 5 5.81 -11.55 -5.82
C ASP A 5 4.70 -12.31 -6.58
N TRP A 6 3.48 -11.79 -6.56
CA TRP A 6 2.29 -12.48 -7.04
C TRP A 6 1.83 -12.05 -8.41
N HIS A 7 1.96 -10.75 -8.72
CA HIS A 7 1.36 -10.21 -9.93
C HIS A 7 1.90 -10.85 -11.21
N GLU A 8 3.06 -11.50 -11.15
CA GLU A 8 3.68 -12.22 -12.26
C GLU A 8 3.63 -13.75 -12.14
N ASN A 9 3.27 -14.31 -10.97
CA ASN A 9 3.36 -15.74 -10.71
C ASN A 9 2.01 -16.46 -10.72
N ASP A 10 1.59 -16.93 -11.90
CA ASP A 10 0.32 -17.65 -12.09
C ASP A 10 0.20 -18.93 -11.24
N LYS A 11 1.30 -19.64 -10.95
CA LYS A 11 1.28 -20.86 -10.12
C LYS A 11 0.95 -20.52 -8.66
N LEU A 12 1.51 -19.43 -8.14
CA LEU A 12 1.21 -18.97 -6.78
C LEU A 12 -0.23 -18.49 -6.68
N ILE A 13 -0.73 -17.74 -7.65
CA ILE A 13 -2.12 -17.30 -7.71
C ILE A 13 -3.07 -18.50 -7.70
N LYS A 14 -2.86 -19.51 -8.57
CA LYS A 14 -3.64 -20.74 -8.58
C LYS A 14 -3.62 -21.48 -7.26
N LYS A 15 -2.43 -21.63 -6.66
CA LYS A 15 -2.27 -22.29 -5.36
C LYS A 15 -3.00 -21.54 -4.24
N LEU A 16 -2.95 -20.22 -4.24
CA LEU A 16 -3.70 -19.41 -3.29
C LEU A 16 -5.18 -19.69 -3.41
N PHE A 17 -5.75 -19.49 -4.59
CA PHE A 17 -7.20 -19.61 -4.80
C PHE A 17 -7.74 -21.01 -4.51
N ALA A 18 -6.93 -22.05 -4.76
CA ALA A 18 -7.29 -23.42 -4.43
C ALA A 18 -7.39 -23.69 -2.92
N ASN A 19 -6.72 -22.88 -2.09
CA ASN A 19 -6.67 -23.05 -0.64
C ASN A 19 -7.51 -22.03 0.14
N ILE A 20 -8.21 -21.11 -0.53
CA ILE A 20 -9.10 -20.16 0.16
C ILE A 20 -10.37 -20.89 0.63
N PRO A 21 -10.73 -20.75 1.91
CA PRO A 21 -11.98 -21.32 2.44
C PRO A 21 -13.21 -20.82 1.66
N LYS A 22 -14.15 -21.72 1.36
CA LYS A 22 -15.34 -21.39 0.55
C LYS A 22 -16.30 -20.38 1.18
N ASN A 23 -16.20 -20.13 2.49
CA ASN A 23 -17.01 -19.16 3.22
C ASN A 23 -16.47 -17.72 3.15
N ILE A 24 -15.30 -17.50 2.57
CA ILE A 24 -14.74 -16.16 2.33
C ILE A 24 -15.57 -15.46 1.25
N LYS A 25 -15.96 -14.22 1.51
CA LYS A 25 -16.73 -13.40 0.55
C LYS A 25 -15.86 -12.35 -0.14
N ILE A 26 -14.87 -11.82 0.56
CA ILE A 26 -13.98 -10.79 0.06
C ILE A 26 -12.54 -11.21 0.29
N LEU A 27 -11.72 -11.10 -0.74
CA LEU A 27 -10.28 -11.32 -0.68
C LEU A 27 -9.55 -10.01 -0.92
N ALA A 28 -8.87 -9.49 0.10
CA ALA A 28 -8.11 -8.25 -0.02
C ALA A 28 -6.65 -8.52 -0.42
N PHE A 29 -6.19 -7.79 -1.42
CA PHE A 29 -4.80 -7.76 -1.85
C PHE A 29 -4.07 -6.60 -1.19
N VAL A 30 -2.84 -6.87 -0.72
CA VAL A 30 -2.04 -5.90 0.02
C VAL A 30 -0.71 -5.69 -0.68
N ASP A 31 -0.41 -4.45 -1.09
CA ASP A 31 0.94 -4.04 -1.46
C ASP A 31 1.73 -3.68 -0.19
N SER A 32 2.29 -4.69 0.46
CA SER A 32 3.00 -4.52 1.72
C SER A 32 4.31 -3.73 1.61
N HIS A 33 4.88 -3.65 0.42
CA HIS A 33 6.08 -2.84 0.16
C HIS A 33 5.75 -1.42 -0.33
N GLY A 34 4.52 -1.18 -0.80
CA GLY A 34 4.13 0.10 -1.39
C GLY A 34 4.96 0.43 -2.64
N ALA A 35 5.36 -0.61 -3.39
CA ALA A 35 6.29 -0.54 -4.52
C ALA A 35 5.62 -0.70 -5.88
N LEU A 36 4.36 -1.14 -5.92
CA LEU A 36 3.64 -1.36 -7.16
C LEU A 36 3.36 -0.05 -7.89
N GLU A 37 3.44 -0.13 -9.20
CA GLU A 37 3.04 0.94 -10.11
C GLU A 37 1.61 0.69 -10.62
N PRO A 38 0.86 1.74 -11.00
CA PRO A 38 -0.53 1.61 -11.42
C PRO A 38 -0.76 0.58 -12.54
N TYR A 39 0.14 0.49 -13.52
CA TYR A 39 0.04 -0.50 -14.59
C TYR A 39 0.18 -1.95 -14.10
N GLN A 40 1.00 -2.18 -13.05
CA GLN A 40 1.16 -3.51 -12.45
C GLN A 40 -0.13 -3.93 -11.72
N VAL A 41 -0.77 -2.98 -11.03
CA VAL A 41 -2.08 -3.19 -10.39
C VAL A 41 -3.15 -3.50 -11.44
N GLU A 42 -3.20 -2.73 -12.53
CA GLU A 42 -4.15 -2.95 -13.62
C GLU A 42 -3.96 -4.33 -14.26
N ASN A 43 -2.72 -4.68 -14.61
CA ASN A 43 -2.38 -5.98 -15.18
C ASN A 43 -2.75 -7.14 -14.26
N PHE A 44 -2.54 -6.98 -12.95
CA PHE A 44 -2.90 -7.98 -11.96
C PHE A 44 -4.42 -8.23 -11.92
N PHE A 45 -5.24 -7.18 -11.80
CA PHE A 45 -6.70 -7.33 -11.76
C PHE A 45 -7.26 -7.82 -13.09
N ASN A 46 -6.76 -7.35 -14.23
CA ASN A 46 -7.13 -7.86 -15.54
C ASN A 46 -6.83 -9.36 -15.66
N LYS A 47 -5.64 -9.79 -15.24
CA LYS A 47 -5.24 -11.20 -15.25
C LYS A 47 -6.19 -12.05 -14.39
N ILE A 48 -6.52 -11.59 -13.19
CA ILE A 48 -7.43 -12.33 -12.29
C ILE A 48 -8.82 -12.42 -12.90
N ASN A 49 -9.37 -11.33 -13.38
CA ASN A 49 -10.71 -11.29 -13.96
C ASN A 49 -10.84 -12.16 -15.22
N LEU A 50 -9.79 -12.23 -16.03
CA LEU A 50 -9.80 -13.03 -17.28
C LEU A 50 -9.54 -14.52 -17.04
N LYS A 51 -8.65 -14.86 -16.10
CA LYS A 51 -8.18 -16.25 -15.93
C LYS A 51 -8.92 -17.04 -14.86
N PHE A 52 -9.61 -16.37 -13.96
CA PHE A 52 -10.21 -17.00 -12.80
C PHE A 52 -11.67 -16.59 -12.64
N SER A 53 -12.59 -17.55 -12.78
CA SER A 53 -13.97 -17.36 -12.35
C SER A 53 -14.04 -17.60 -10.85
N LEU A 54 -13.89 -16.53 -10.07
CA LEU A 54 -13.79 -16.62 -8.62
C LEU A 54 -15.09 -16.24 -7.94
N PRO A 55 -15.50 -16.96 -6.89
CA PRO A 55 -16.73 -16.66 -6.13
C PRO A 55 -16.54 -15.51 -5.13
N TYR A 56 -15.40 -14.82 -5.18
CA TYR A 56 -15.04 -13.76 -4.23
C TYR A 56 -15.15 -12.38 -4.88
N SER A 57 -15.52 -11.41 -4.08
CA SER A 57 -15.25 -9.99 -4.38
C SER A 57 -13.82 -9.64 -3.94
N PHE A 58 -13.25 -8.62 -4.57
CA PHE A 58 -11.90 -8.18 -4.24
C PHE A 58 -11.88 -6.94 -3.36
N GLY A 59 -10.90 -6.90 -2.46
CA GLY A 59 -10.48 -5.75 -1.72
C GLY A 59 -9.04 -5.34 -2.05
N CYS A 60 -8.63 -4.13 -1.68
CA CYS A 60 -7.27 -3.66 -1.83
C CYS A 60 -6.81 -2.80 -0.66
N HIS A 61 -5.51 -2.91 -0.38
CA HIS A 61 -4.80 -2.12 0.62
C HIS A 61 -3.41 -1.76 0.09
N PHE A 62 -3.16 -0.47 -0.11
CA PHE A 62 -1.89 0.00 -0.67
C PHE A 62 -1.15 0.89 0.31
N HIS A 63 0.13 0.54 0.59
CA HIS A 63 1.05 1.39 1.31
C HIS A 63 1.63 2.47 0.40
N ASN A 64 2.04 3.59 0.99
CA ASN A 64 2.40 4.80 0.23
C ASN A 64 3.91 5.03 0.10
N ASN A 65 4.74 3.97 0.12
CA ASN A 65 6.20 4.07 0.10
C ASN A 65 6.72 4.87 -1.12
N CYS A 66 6.16 4.61 -2.28
CA CYS A 66 6.50 5.31 -3.53
C CYS A 66 5.57 6.50 -3.84
N GLY A 67 4.68 6.90 -2.93
CA GLY A 67 3.70 7.96 -3.19
C GLY A 67 2.57 7.57 -4.15
N LEU A 68 2.40 6.27 -4.45
CA LEU A 68 1.47 5.77 -5.47
C LEU A 68 0.21 5.11 -4.90
N ALA A 69 0.05 5.07 -3.57
CA ALA A 69 -1.06 4.36 -2.94
C ALA A 69 -2.44 4.82 -3.44
N LEU A 70 -2.66 6.13 -3.58
CA LEU A 70 -3.92 6.68 -4.10
C LEU A 70 -4.17 6.24 -5.55
N ALA A 71 -3.16 6.38 -6.43
CA ALA A 71 -3.28 6.00 -7.83
C ALA A 71 -3.57 4.51 -7.99
N ASN A 72 -2.86 3.65 -7.24
CA ASN A 72 -3.07 2.21 -7.22
C ASN A 72 -4.47 1.84 -6.72
N THR A 73 -4.97 2.54 -5.68
CA THR A 73 -6.33 2.35 -5.15
C THR A 73 -7.38 2.72 -6.19
N MET A 74 -7.19 3.82 -6.92
CA MET A 74 -8.11 4.24 -8.00
C MET A 74 -8.13 3.22 -9.15
N VAL A 75 -6.98 2.69 -9.53
CA VAL A 75 -6.89 1.63 -10.54
C VAL A 75 -7.59 0.36 -10.08
N ALA A 76 -7.34 -0.10 -8.84
CA ALA A 76 -8.03 -1.26 -8.27
C ALA A 76 -9.55 -1.08 -8.27
N LYS A 77 -10.04 0.11 -7.85
CA LYS A 77 -11.46 0.46 -7.87
C LYS A 77 -12.06 0.39 -9.28
N LYS A 78 -11.36 0.94 -10.29
CA LYS A 78 -11.77 0.87 -11.69
C LYS A 78 -11.89 -0.59 -12.18
N ASN A 79 -11.11 -1.48 -11.62
CA ASN A 79 -11.10 -2.92 -11.92
C ASN A 79 -12.01 -3.74 -10.98
N ASN A 80 -13.11 -3.16 -10.49
CA ASN A 80 -14.14 -3.79 -9.68
C ASN A 80 -13.71 -4.27 -8.29
N CYS A 81 -12.69 -3.64 -7.70
CA CYS A 81 -12.36 -3.85 -6.30
C CYS A 81 -13.45 -3.19 -5.42
N LEU A 82 -14.19 -3.98 -4.66
CA LEU A 82 -15.36 -3.51 -3.87
C LEU A 82 -14.98 -2.96 -2.51
N LEU A 83 -13.96 -3.54 -1.86
CA LEU A 83 -13.47 -3.10 -0.57
C LEU A 83 -12.16 -2.33 -0.76
N ILE A 84 -12.13 -1.12 -0.26
CA ILE A 84 -10.97 -0.23 -0.38
C ILE A 84 -10.56 0.23 1.01
N ASP A 85 -9.36 -0.17 1.43
CA ASP A 85 -8.78 0.26 2.70
C ASP A 85 -8.01 1.55 2.52
N THR A 86 -8.42 2.57 3.25
CA THR A 86 -7.75 3.88 3.28
C THR A 86 -7.72 4.41 4.71
N THR A 87 -6.85 5.37 4.99
CA THR A 87 -6.78 6.04 6.28
C THR A 87 -6.74 7.56 6.11
N PHE A 88 -7.34 8.30 7.04
CA PHE A 88 -7.26 9.76 7.00
C PHE A 88 -5.80 10.22 7.16
N LYS A 89 -5.40 11.22 6.36
CA LYS A 89 -4.02 11.71 6.24
C LYS A 89 -2.99 10.62 5.92
N GLY A 90 -3.44 9.49 5.37
CA GLY A 90 -2.59 8.34 5.12
C GLY A 90 -2.00 7.75 6.40
N MET A 91 -2.66 7.89 7.55
CA MET A 91 -2.13 7.44 8.84
C MET A 91 -1.75 5.96 8.80
N GLY A 92 -0.50 5.66 9.19
CA GLY A 92 0.03 4.31 9.19
C GLY A 92 1.51 4.29 9.54
N ARG A 93 2.08 3.10 9.62
CA ARG A 93 3.51 2.96 9.91
C ARG A 93 4.35 3.43 8.72
N GLY A 94 5.49 4.07 9.01
CA GLY A 94 6.47 4.47 8.01
C GLY A 94 5.89 5.38 6.94
N ALA A 95 5.79 4.92 5.73
CA ALA A 95 5.28 5.70 4.59
C ALA A 95 3.76 5.94 4.63
N GLY A 96 3.03 5.24 5.51
CA GLY A 96 1.57 5.36 5.57
C GLY A 96 0.84 4.63 4.45
N ASN A 97 -0.42 5.02 4.25
CA ASN A 97 -1.41 4.37 3.38
C ASN A 97 -2.01 5.33 2.36
N ALA A 98 -2.92 4.83 1.52
CA ALA A 98 -3.77 5.67 0.69
C ALA A 98 -4.63 6.60 1.57
N GLU A 99 -4.78 7.87 1.16
CA GLU A 99 -5.49 8.89 1.94
C GLU A 99 -7.00 8.85 1.67
N THR A 100 -7.80 8.70 2.73
CA THR A 100 -9.27 8.62 2.65
C THR A 100 -9.88 9.89 2.06
N GLU A 101 -9.45 11.06 2.52
CA GLU A 101 -9.96 12.34 2.04
C GLU A 101 -9.71 12.57 0.56
N LEU A 102 -8.56 12.10 0.04
CA LEU A 102 -8.26 12.20 -1.39
C LEU A 102 -9.12 11.23 -2.21
N MET A 103 -9.34 10.00 -1.71
CA MET A 103 -10.27 9.06 -2.34
C MET A 103 -11.70 9.61 -2.36
N LEU A 104 -12.15 10.23 -1.28
CA LEU A 104 -13.45 10.87 -1.21
C LEU A 104 -13.56 12.04 -2.19
N ALA A 105 -12.52 12.86 -2.31
CA ALA A 105 -12.47 13.97 -3.27
C ALA A 105 -12.55 13.49 -4.72
N CYS A 106 -11.85 12.41 -5.07
CA CYS A 106 -11.91 11.81 -6.40
C CYS A 106 -13.30 11.22 -6.75
N ASP A 107 -14.09 10.86 -5.72
CA ASP A 107 -15.44 10.31 -5.89
C ASP A 107 -16.57 11.33 -5.65
N PHE A 108 -16.23 12.59 -5.44
CA PHE A 108 -17.17 13.63 -4.96
C PHE A 108 -18.42 13.77 -5.84
N GLU A 109 -18.29 13.67 -7.15
CA GLU A 109 -19.43 13.75 -8.07
C GLU A 109 -20.49 12.66 -7.82
N LYS A 110 -20.06 11.50 -7.30
CA LYS A 110 -20.93 10.36 -6.98
C LYS A 110 -21.50 10.40 -5.56
N ARG A 111 -20.95 11.24 -4.68
CA ARG A 111 -21.30 11.29 -3.25
C ARG A 111 -21.70 12.69 -2.79
N LYS A 112 -22.86 13.16 -3.22
CA LYS A 112 -23.40 14.50 -2.90
C LYS A 112 -23.58 14.83 -1.41
N ASN A 113 -23.32 13.90 -0.49
CA ASN A 113 -23.64 14.03 0.94
C ASN A 113 -22.45 14.14 1.89
N ILE A 114 -21.23 14.40 1.39
CA ILE A 114 -20.08 14.62 2.29
C ILE A 114 -20.18 16.04 2.87
N LYS A 115 -20.53 16.14 4.15
CA LYS A 115 -20.50 17.42 4.89
C LYS A 115 -19.02 17.80 5.15
N GLY A 116 -18.42 18.51 4.20
CA GLY A 116 -16.99 18.83 4.19
C GLY A 116 -16.48 19.59 5.42
N PHE A 117 -17.36 20.33 6.13
CA PHE A 117 -16.94 21.13 7.27
C PHE A 117 -16.43 20.28 8.46
N HIS A 118 -17.09 19.16 8.75
CA HIS A 118 -16.64 18.27 9.83
C HIS A 118 -15.35 17.52 9.48
N LEU A 119 -15.15 17.25 8.20
CA LEU A 119 -13.92 16.61 7.72
C LEU A 119 -12.69 17.50 7.91
N ASN A 120 -12.81 18.81 7.65
CA ASN A 120 -11.68 19.73 7.79
C ASN A 120 -11.15 19.78 9.22
N ASN A 121 -12.01 19.84 10.22
CA ASN A 121 -11.57 19.84 11.63
C ASN A 121 -10.82 18.55 11.99
N LEU A 122 -11.30 17.39 11.54
CA LEU A 122 -10.62 16.12 11.71
C LEU A 122 -9.24 16.12 11.03
N LEU A 123 -9.17 16.63 9.82
CA LEU A 123 -7.91 16.66 9.05
C LEU A 123 -6.87 17.59 9.68
N GLU A 124 -7.27 18.71 10.29
CA GLU A 124 -6.36 19.60 11.03
C GLU A 124 -5.81 18.93 12.28
N GLU A 125 -6.63 18.23 13.04
CA GLU A 125 -6.14 17.49 14.23
C GLU A 125 -5.20 16.33 13.82
N LEU A 126 -5.54 15.59 12.76
CA LEU A 126 -4.67 14.53 12.25
C LEU A 126 -3.36 15.06 11.65
N LYS A 127 -3.36 16.29 11.12
CA LYS A 127 -2.13 16.95 10.68
C LYS A 127 -1.15 17.17 11.83
N LYS A 128 -1.63 17.69 12.97
CA LYS A 128 -0.80 17.85 14.19
C LYS A 128 -0.23 16.51 14.65
N LEU A 129 -1.03 15.45 14.56
CA LEU A 129 -0.58 14.10 14.90
C LEU A 129 0.46 13.58 13.91
N LYS A 130 0.27 13.83 12.61
CA LYS A 130 1.22 13.47 11.55
C LYS A 130 2.57 14.14 11.77
N ASP A 131 2.57 15.43 12.08
CA ASP A 131 3.79 16.20 12.34
C ASP A 131 4.55 15.65 13.59
N LYS A 132 3.82 15.13 14.58
CA LYS A 132 4.40 14.55 15.80
C LYS A 132 4.94 13.13 15.60
N LEU A 133 4.25 12.29 14.83
CA LEU A 133 4.55 10.87 14.66
C LEU A 133 5.31 10.56 13.36
N ASP A 134 5.44 11.55 12.48
CA ASP A 134 6.27 11.53 11.27
C ASP A 134 6.02 10.32 10.37
N TRP A 135 4.77 10.16 9.90
CA TRP A 135 4.48 9.19 8.85
C TRP A 135 4.32 9.88 7.49
N GLY A 136 4.70 9.17 6.44
CA GLY A 136 4.58 9.65 5.07
C GLY A 136 5.62 9.06 4.14
N SER A 137 5.40 9.20 2.85
CA SER A 137 6.38 8.79 1.84
C SER A 137 7.63 9.65 1.93
N SER A 138 8.78 9.01 1.70
CA SER A 138 10.07 9.68 1.66
C SER A 138 10.99 8.96 0.68
N PHE A 139 12.09 9.62 0.29
CA PHE A 139 13.09 8.99 -0.57
C PHE A 139 13.59 7.65 0.01
N ALA A 140 13.83 7.60 1.32
CA ALA A 140 14.32 6.39 1.98
C ALA A 140 13.31 5.24 1.91
N TYR A 141 12.02 5.51 2.16
CA TYR A 141 10.98 4.49 2.04
C TYR A 141 10.75 4.05 0.60
N ALA A 142 10.76 4.98 -0.36
CA ALA A 142 10.61 4.66 -1.78
C ALA A 142 11.79 3.81 -2.29
N PHE A 143 13.02 4.19 -1.95
CA PHE A 143 14.21 3.44 -2.31
C PHE A 143 14.18 2.03 -1.70
N ALA A 144 13.87 1.91 -0.42
CA ALA A 144 13.76 0.62 0.25
C ALA A 144 12.71 -0.28 -0.43
N ALA A 145 11.53 0.26 -0.73
CA ALA A 145 10.45 -0.47 -1.39
C ALA A 145 10.87 -1.00 -2.76
N LYS A 146 11.45 -0.16 -3.61
CA LYS A 146 11.89 -0.54 -4.97
C LYS A 146 13.06 -1.54 -4.98
N ASN A 147 13.84 -1.59 -3.92
CA ASN A 147 14.96 -2.53 -3.78
C ASN A 147 14.64 -3.76 -2.91
N GLY A 148 13.38 -3.94 -2.53
CA GLY A 148 12.94 -5.10 -1.75
C GLY A 148 13.45 -5.11 -0.30
N TYR A 149 13.76 -3.94 0.26
CA TYR A 149 14.13 -3.82 1.67
C TYR A 149 12.88 -3.72 2.56
N SER A 150 12.99 -4.30 3.76
CA SER A 150 11.90 -4.26 4.73
C SER A 150 11.60 -2.84 5.22
N GLN A 151 10.34 -2.42 5.12
CA GLN A 151 9.89 -1.16 5.74
C GLN A 151 10.16 -1.13 7.24
N ALA A 152 10.00 -2.26 7.95
CA ALA A 152 10.27 -2.34 9.38
C ALA A 152 11.73 -2.03 9.70
N SER A 153 12.68 -2.51 8.89
CA SER A 153 14.09 -2.21 9.05
C SER A 153 14.39 -0.74 8.82
N MET A 154 13.78 -0.10 7.80
CA MET A 154 13.91 1.34 7.58
C MET A 154 13.36 2.17 8.74
N MET A 155 12.18 1.80 9.23
CA MET A 155 11.58 2.48 10.40
C MET A 155 12.44 2.35 11.64
N GLU A 156 13.04 1.20 11.90
CA GLU A 156 13.95 1.02 13.01
C GLU A 156 15.13 1.98 12.92
N LEU A 157 15.74 2.10 11.76
CA LEU A 157 16.91 2.97 11.57
C LEU A 157 16.56 4.45 11.66
N ILE A 158 15.49 4.87 11.00
CA ILE A 158 15.11 6.30 10.93
C ILE A 158 14.42 6.74 12.21
N GLN A 159 13.38 6.05 12.67
CA GLN A 159 12.54 6.51 13.77
C GLN A 159 13.10 6.15 15.15
N LYS A 160 13.63 4.92 15.31
CA LYS A 160 14.14 4.49 16.61
C LYS A 160 15.59 4.89 16.82
N ARG A 161 16.46 4.68 15.82
CA ARG A 161 17.89 5.03 15.94
C ARG A 161 18.22 6.45 15.51
N ARG A 162 17.21 7.17 14.98
CA ARG A 162 17.31 8.57 14.55
C ARG A 162 18.45 8.81 13.53
N LEU A 163 18.71 7.84 12.69
CA LEU A 163 19.65 8.00 11.59
C LEU A 163 18.98 8.86 10.51
N ASP A 164 19.78 9.71 9.87
CA ASP A 164 19.32 10.37 8.66
C ASP A 164 19.04 9.34 7.55
N PRO A 165 18.16 9.66 6.59
CA PRO A 165 17.75 8.70 5.56
C PRO A 165 18.90 8.11 4.73
N SER A 166 19.96 8.89 4.45
CA SER A 166 21.08 8.42 3.64
C SER A 166 21.95 7.40 4.38
N THR A 167 22.23 7.68 5.66
CA THR A 167 22.93 6.75 6.56
C THR A 167 22.12 5.46 6.77
N ALA A 168 20.81 5.58 6.97
CA ALA A 168 19.93 4.40 7.08
C ALA A 168 19.95 3.52 5.84
N LEU A 169 19.95 4.12 4.64
CA LEU A 169 20.07 3.39 3.37
C LEU A 169 21.42 2.67 3.23
N THR A 170 22.51 3.31 3.63
CA THR A 170 23.86 2.69 3.60
C THR A 170 23.89 1.47 4.51
N VAL A 171 23.42 1.60 5.76
CA VAL A 171 23.38 0.48 6.73
C VAL A 171 22.52 -0.69 6.23
N ILE A 172 21.38 -0.41 5.59
CA ILE A 172 20.53 -1.49 5.04
C ILE A 172 21.21 -2.20 3.87
N LYS A 173 21.89 -1.45 3.00
CA LYS A 173 22.60 -1.99 1.86
C LYS A 173 23.73 -2.94 2.28
N GLU A 174 24.56 -2.50 3.23
CA GLU A 174 25.64 -3.31 3.79
C GLU A 174 25.13 -4.59 4.44
N LYS A 175 24.02 -4.54 5.18
CA LYS A 175 23.41 -5.73 5.79
C LYS A 175 22.92 -6.74 4.75
N LYS A 176 22.35 -6.29 3.64
CA LYS A 176 21.89 -7.18 2.55
C LYS A 176 23.08 -7.83 1.85
N ASP A 177 24.12 -7.06 1.58
CA ASP A 177 25.34 -7.58 0.94
C ASP A 177 26.08 -8.58 1.85
N ALA A 178 25.96 -8.43 3.17
CA ALA A 178 26.47 -9.40 4.14
C ALA A 178 25.68 -10.72 4.16
N VAL A 179 24.35 -10.66 3.95
CA VAL A 179 23.46 -11.85 3.92
C VAL A 179 23.59 -12.62 2.59
N ILE A 180 23.95 -11.97 1.50
CA ILE A 180 24.13 -12.62 0.19
C ILE A 180 25.49 -13.36 0.09
N LYS A 181 26.38 -13.15 1.05
CA LYS A 181 27.71 -13.80 1.09
C LYS A 181 27.77 -15.12 1.87
N PHE A 182 26.62 -15.62 2.33
CA PHE A 182 26.46 -16.94 2.92
C PHE A 182 25.41 -17.73 2.11
#